data_aaef48583ea03858e4364c7945cc7b32
#
_entry.id   aaef48583ea03858e4364c7945cc7b32
#
_cell.length_a   1.000
_cell.length_b   1.000
_cell.length_c   1.000
_cell.angle_alpha   90.00
_cell.angle_beta   90.00
_cell.angle_gamma   90.00
#
_symmetry.space_group_name_H-M   'P 1'
#
loop_
_entity.id
_entity.type
_entity.pdbx_description
1 polymer ?
#
loop_
_entity_poly.entity_id
_entity_poly.type
_entity_poly.pdbx_seq_one_letter_code
_entity_poly.pdbx_strand_id
1 'polypeptide(L)'
;MQDKRIGRRDALKYFGLISASASGAEFLARWLPGGKEALAASAPAGLVPISGASQSTAESAKPYVPQFFKPDEFRTVEILTEMIIPTDDQPGAKEARVADYIDFVVYSAAEFEPSLQKQWTEGLGVLNELSGKKYGKPFSDNRPSQREELLTEMSVSEHDPKIKHPGFPFYRLLKSMTLEAFFTSKVGLIDFLEYKGLTFLTEFPGCTHPEHQT
;
A
#
# COMPACT_ATOMS: atom_id res chain seq x y z
N MET A 1 -0.05 28.13 -27.11
CA MET A 1 -0.33 27.64 -25.74
C MET A 1 0.94 27.74 -24.94
N GLN A 2 1.04 28.70 -24.01
CA GLN A 2 2.25 28.87 -23.18
C GLN A 2 2.22 27.86 -22.04
N ASP A 3 3.22 27.02 -22.03
CA ASP A 3 3.50 26.07 -20.95
C ASP A 3 3.92 26.85 -19.67
N LYS A 4 2.97 27.04 -18.76
CA LYS A 4 3.18 27.78 -17.52
C LYS A 4 3.77 26.82 -16.49
N ARG A 5 5.09 26.63 -16.50
CA ARG A 5 5.80 25.85 -15.49
C ARG A 5 5.59 26.48 -14.12
N ILE A 6 4.91 25.77 -13.23
CA ILE A 6 4.70 26.18 -11.85
C ILE A 6 6.07 26.18 -11.14
N GLY A 7 6.52 27.34 -10.66
CA GLY A 7 7.76 27.45 -9.92
C GLY A 7 7.70 26.71 -8.57
N ARG A 8 8.85 26.20 -8.09
CA ARG A 8 8.93 25.49 -6.79
C ARG A 8 8.34 26.30 -5.63
N ARG A 9 8.45 27.64 -5.66
CA ARG A 9 7.85 28.53 -4.66
C ARG A 9 6.32 28.58 -4.74
N ASP A 10 5.76 28.43 -5.93
CA ASP A 10 4.31 28.44 -6.13
C ASP A 10 3.71 27.09 -5.73
N ALA A 11 4.42 25.98 -6.00
CA ALA A 11 4.04 24.65 -5.50
C ALA A 11 4.01 24.60 -3.96
N LEU A 12 4.98 25.21 -3.27
CA LEU A 12 4.98 25.31 -1.80
C LEU A 12 3.84 26.16 -1.26
N LYS A 13 3.42 27.20 -1.96
CA LYS A 13 2.23 28.01 -1.59
C LYS A 13 0.93 27.19 -1.72
N TYR A 14 0.80 26.39 -2.78
CA TYR A 14 -0.34 25.49 -2.96
C TYR A 14 -0.36 24.33 -1.93
N PHE A 15 0.81 23.82 -1.58
CA PHE A 15 0.94 22.80 -0.52
C PHE A 15 0.57 23.37 0.87
N GLY A 16 1.01 24.61 1.17
CA GLY A 16 0.63 25.32 2.39
C GLY A 16 -0.88 25.61 2.49
N LEU A 17 -1.55 25.80 1.35
CA LEU A 17 -3.00 26.02 1.29
C LEU A 17 -3.81 24.74 1.57
N ILE A 18 -3.29 23.57 1.13
CA ILE A 18 -3.96 22.29 1.34
C ILE A 18 -3.80 21.78 2.78
N SER A 19 -2.66 22.07 3.43
CA SER A 19 -2.42 21.65 4.82
C SER A 19 -3.05 22.57 5.88
N ALA A 20 -3.64 23.72 5.49
CA ALA A 20 -4.25 24.70 6.40
C ALA A 20 -5.75 24.41 6.67
N SER A 21 -6.17 23.15 6.68
CA SER A 21 -7.54 22.81 7.08
C SER A 21 -7.75 23.07 8.58
N ALA A 22 -8.75 23.87 8.91
CA ALA A 22 -9.38 24.16 10.19
C ALA A 22 -8.75 25.22 11.10
N SER A 23 -7.44 25.45 11.15
CA SER A 23 -6.84 26.51 11.98
C SER A 23 -6.28 27.71 11.19
N GLY A 24 -6.30 27.62 9.86
CA GLY A 24 -5.77 28.64 8.95
C GLY A 24 -6.78 29.60 8.34
N ALA A 25 -8.06 29.50 8.66
CA ALA A 25 -9.10 30.34 8.08
C ALA A 25 -8.85 31.84 8.34
N GLU A 26 -8.41 32.20 9.54
CA GLU A 26 -8.06 33.59 9.88
C GLU A 26 -6.78 34.05 9.18
N PHE A 27 -5.82 33.18 8.99
CA PHE A 27 -4.57 33.47 8.25
C PHE A 27 -4.85 33.73 6.78
N LEU A 28 -5.71 32.90 6.17
CA LEU A 28 -6.10 33.04 4.75
C LEU A 28 -6.93 34.30 4.49
N ALA A 29 -7.84 34.66 5.42
CA ALA A 29 -8.63 35.89 5.32
C ALA A 29 -7.77 37.18 5.33
N ARG A 30 -6.56 37.10 5.89
CA ARG A 30 -5.63 38.24 5.97
C ARG A 30 -4.76 38.41 4.73
N TRP A 31 -4.59 37.35 3.92
CA TRP A 31 -3.65 37.32 2.80
C TRP A 31 -4.29 37.33 1.40
N LEU A 32 -5.58 37.03 1.28
CA LEU A 32 -6.30 37.05 0.00
C LEU A 32 -7.13 38.31 -0.15
N PRO A 33 -6.95 39.11 -1.22
CA PRO A 33 -7.88 40.21 -1.53
C PRO A 33 -9.29 39.61 -1.72
N GLY A 34 -10.26 40.02 -0.91
CA GLY A 34 -11.64 39.50 -0.91
C GLY A 34 -11.86 38.29 -0.01
N GLY A 35 -10.88 37.80 0.75
CA GLY A 35 -11.00 36.60 1.60
C GLY A 35 -12.01 36.70 2.74
N LYS A 36 -12.35 37.91 3.18
CA LYS A 36 -13.38 38.14 4.24
C LYS A 36 -14.79 37.92 3.71
N GLU A 37 -15.05 38.22 2.47
CA GLU A 37 -16.40 38.07 1.86
C GLU A 37 -16.66 36.59 1.47
N ALA A 38 -15.62 35.88 1.08
CA ALA A 38 -15.73 34.44 0.75
C ALA A 38 -15.98 33.58 2.00
N LEU A 39 -15.42 33.94 3.15
CA LEU A 39 -15.63 33.24 4.43
C LEU A 39 -17.03 33.48 5.03
N ALA A 40 -17.60 34.66 4.82
CA ALA A 40 -18.96 35.00 5.33
C ALA A 40 -20.06 34.24 4.57
N ALA A 41 -19.81 33.84 3.30
CA ALA A 41 -20.79 33.16 2.48
C ALA A 41 -20.82 31.62 2.69
N SER A 42 -19.84 31.06 3.41
CA SER A 42 -19.70 29.62 3.61
C SER A 42 -19.83 29.13 5.05
N ALA A 43 -20.37 29.97 5.97
CA ALA A 43 -20.64 29.54 7.34
C ALA A 43 -21.96 28.75 7.40
N PRO A 44 -21.98 27.44 7.57
CA PRO A 44 -23.19 26.72 7.92
C PRO A 44 -23.49 26.99 9.39
N ALA A 45 -24.74 27.40 9.66
CA ALA A 45 -25.27 27.54 11.01
C ALA A 45 -25.26 26.17 11.70
N GLY A 46 -24.48 26.05 12.77
CA GLY A 46 -24.47 24.85 13.61
C GLY A 46 -23.06 24.37 13.95
N LEU A 47 -22.39 25.00 14.92
CA LEU A 47 -21.22 24.42 15.57
C LEU A 47 -21.65 23.19 16.36
N VAL A 48 -21.46 22.01 15.81
CA VAL A 48 -21.50 20.76 16.56
C VAL A 48 -20.13 20.55 17.19
N PRO A 49 -20.02 20.29 18.51
CA PRO A 49 -18.73 20.04 19.14
C PRO A 49 -18.12 18.77 18.53
N ILE A 50 -16.89 18.88 18.05
CA ILE A 50 -16.10 17.75 17.57
C ILE A 50 -15.69 16.95 18.81
N SER A 51 -16.58 16.12 19.33
CA SER A 51 -16.19 15.00 20.19
C SER A 51 -15.50 13.98 19.27
N GLY A 52 -14.19 13.91 19.39
CA GLY A 52 -13.39 12.96 18.65
C GLY A 52 -13.65 11.51 19.05
N ALA A 53 -14.59 10.92 18.36
CA ALA A 53 -14.68 9.48 18.19
C ALA A 53 -15.04 9.30 16.72
N SER A 54 -14.03 9.16 15.87
CA SER A 54 -14.23 8.59 14.56
C SER A 54 -14.74 7.17 14.76
N GLN A 55 -16.06 7.05 14.93
CA GLN A 55 -16.74 5.81 14.60
C GLN A 55 -16.52 5.65 13.09
N SER A 56 -15.51 4.88 12.72
CA SER A 56 -15.45 4.23 11.44
C SER A 56 -16.72 3.37 11.35
N THR A 57 -17.81 3.96 10.87
CA THR A 57 -18.88 3.16 10.30
C THR A 57 -18.20 2.36 9.21
N ALA A 58 -18.16 1.04 9.40
CA ALA A 58 -17.84 0.11 8.35
C ALA A 58 -18.92 0.28 7.27
N GLU A 59 -18.73 1.30 6.43
CA GLU A 59 -19.41 1.43 5.17
C GLU A 59 -19.07 0.14 4.44
N SER A 60 -20.07 -0.69 4.16
CA SER A 60 -19.89 -1.96 3.44
C SER A 60 -19.21 -1.60 2.12
N ALA A 61 -17.88 -1.69 2.12
CA ALA A 61 -17.08 -1.32 0.99
C ALA A 61 -17.55 -2.15 -0.20
N LYS A 62 -17.97 -1.48 -1.27
CA LYS A 62 -18.30 -2.17 -2.53
C LYS A 62 -17.14 -3.10 -2.87
N PRO A 63 -17.42 -4.30 -3.41
CA PRO A 63 -16.36 -5.22 -3.83
C PRO A 63 -15.38 -4.47 -4.74
N TYR A 64 -14.09 -4.66 -4.51
CA TYR A 64 -13.07 -4.07 -5.36
C TYR A 64 -13.18 -4.63 -6.77
N VAL A 65 -13.04 -3.77 -7.75
CA VAL A 65 -13.00 -4.16 -9.15
C VAL A 65 -11.58 -3.93 -9.66
N PRO A 66 -10.84 -4.98 -10.02
CA PRO A 66 -9.47 -4.84 -10.53
C PRO A 66 -9.42 -3.94 -11.75
N GLN A 67 -8.40 -3.07 -11.79
CA GLN A 67 -8.20 -2.08 -12.85
C GLN A 67 -7.12 -2.50 -13.85
N PHE A 68 -6.13 -3.26 -13.39
CA PHE A 68 -5.01 -3.75 -14.20
C PHE A 68 -5.11 -5.24 -14.49
N PHE A 69 -5.22 -6.05 -13.43
CA PHE A 69 -5.25 -7.50 -13.59
C PHE A 69 -6.57 -8.01 -14.12
N LYS A 70 -6.53 -9.00 -15.02
CA LYS A 70 -7.71 -9.78 -15.37
C LYS A 70 -8.21 -10.57 -14.15
N PRO A 71 -9.48 -10.98 -14.12
CA PRO A 71 -10.04 -11.69 -12.95
C PRO A 71 -9.23 -12.89 -12.49
N ASP A 72 -8.73 -13.72 -13.40
CA ASP A 72 -7.92 -14.90 -13.07
C ASP A 72 -6.51 -14.53 -12.55
N GLU A 73 -5.92 -13.46 -13.12
CA GLU A 73 -4.65 -12.91 -12.67
C GLU A 73 -4.80 -12.30 -11.28
N PHE A 74 -5.86 -11.52 -11.03
CA PHE A 74 -6.15 -10.93 -9.74
C PHE A 74 -6.34 -12.00 -8.66
N ARG A 75 -7.12 -13.05 -8.95
CA ARG A 75 -7.27 -14.21 -8.07
C ARG A 75 -5.92 -14.87 -7.76
N THR A 76 -5.03 -14.95 -8.75
CA THR A 76 -3.68 -15.47 -8.53
C THR A 76 -2.89 -14.57 -7.59
N VAL A 77 -2.99 -13.24 -7.72
CA VAL A 77 -2.35 -12.27 -6.82
C VAL A 77 -2.90 -12.39 -5.40
N GLU A 78 -4.22 -12.52 -5.21
CA GLU A 78 -4.83 -12.77 -3.89
C GLU A 78 -4.24 -14.02 -3.21
N ILE A 79 -4.13 -15.12 -3.96
CA ILE A 79 -3.55 -16.37 -3.44
C ILE A 79 -2.08 -16.17 -3.07
N LEU A 80 -1.30 -15.52 -3.93
CA LEU A 80 0.13 -15.31 -3.72
C LEU A 80 0.42 -14.42 -2.52
N THR A 81 -0.31 -13.33 -2.37
CA THR A 81 -0.14 -12.40 -1.24
C THR A 81 -0.49 -13.07 0.09
N GLU A 82 -1.56 -13.88 0.11
CA GLU A 82 -1.97 -14.66 1.27
C GLU A 82 -0.96 -15.77 1.62
N MET A 83 -0.22 -16.30 0.63
CA MET A 83 0.88 -17.24 0.90
C MET A 83 2.12 -16.56 1.50
N ILE A 84 2.33 -15.26 1.23
CA ILE A 84 3.45 -14.50 1.81
C ILE A 84 3.13 -14.03 3.23
N ILE A 85 1.91 -13.51 3.46
CA ILE A 85 1.43 -13.09 4.79
C ILE A 85 0.08 -13.76 5.04
N PRO A 86 0.08 -14.97 5.57
CA PRO A 86 -1.15 -15.73 5.79
C PRO A 86 -2.00 -15.11 6.91
N THR A 87 -3.30 -15.27 6.77
CA THR A 87 -4.26 -15.02 7.84
C THR A 87 -4.30 -16.24 8.75
N ASP A 88 -3.92 -16.04 10.00
CA ASP A 88 -3.99 -17.07 11.05
C ASP A 88 -4.57 -16.45 12.34
N ASP A 89 -3.90 -16.56 13.48
CA ASP A 89 -4.27 -15.86 14.72
C ASP A 89 -4.06 -14.34 14.62
N GLN A 90 -3.30 -13.91 13.60
CA GLN A 90 -3.06 -12.52 13.25
C GLN A 90 -3.66 -12.21 11.88
N PRO A 91 -4.04 -10.95 11.62
CA PRO A 91 -4.57 -10.55 10.32
C PRO A 91 -3.51 -10.67 9.22
N GLY A 92 -3.91 -11.23 8.08
CA GLY A 92 -3.04 -11.46 6.93
C GLY A 92 -3.26 -10.49 5.76
N ALA A 93 -2.70 -10.87 4.60
CA ALA A 93 -2.75 -10.06 3.39
C ALA A 93 -4.19 -9.80 2.90
N LYS A 94 -5.09 -10.76 3.12
CA LYS A 94 -6.48 -10.66 2.72
C LYS A 94 -7.23 -9.58 3.50
N GLU A 95 -7.12 -9.55 4.83
CA GLU A 95 -7.73 -8.53 5.67
C GLU A 95 -7.16 -7.14 5.38
N ALA A 96 -5.88 -7.07 5.09
CA ALA A 96 -5.20 -5.84 4.70
C ALA A 96 -5.50 -5.40 3.26
N ARG A 97 -6.25 -6.21 2.48
CA ARG A 97 -6.59 -5.94 1.08
C ARG A 97 -5.35 -5.68 0.21
N VAL A 98 -4.30 -6.46 0.44
CA VAL A 98 -3.00 -6.29 -0.22
C VAL A 98 -3.10 -6.42 -1.75
N ALA A 99 -3.90 -7.38 -2.25
CA ALA A 99 -4.10 -7.56 -3.68
C ALA A 99 -4.74 -6.33 -4.36
N ASP A 100 -5.71 -5.68 -3.69
CA ASP A 100 -6.35 -4.45 -4.17
C ASP A 100 -5.33 -3.31 -4.30
N TYR A 101 -4.47 -3.16 -3.28
CA TYR A 101 -3.41 -2.16 -3.29
C TYR A 101 -2.41 -2.40 -4.44
N ILE A 102 -1.97 -3.65 -4.61
CA ILE A 102 -1.03 -4.02 -5.68
C ILE A 102 -1.64 -3.73 -7.05
N ASP A 103 -2.89 -4.12 -7.29
CA ASP A 103 -3.58 -3.83 -8.56
C ASP A 103 -3.64 -2.32 -8.83
N PHE A 104 -4.03 -1.53 -7.84
CA PHE A 104 -4.10 -0.08 -7.94
C PHE A 104 -2.73 0.54 -8.24
N VAL A 105 -1.67 0.12 -7.54
CA VAL A 105 -0.31 0.65 -7.76
C VAL A 105 0.20 0.28 -9.15
N VAL A 106 0.02 -0.97 -9.57
CA VAL A 106 0.45 -1.41 -10.90
C VAL A 106 -0.34 -0.71 -12.01
N TYR A 107 -1.65 -0.49 -11.83
CA TYR A 107 -2.46 0.30 -12.75
C TYR A 107 -1.94 1.73 -12.87
N SER A 108 -1.71 2.39 -11.72
CA SER A 108 -1.26 3.77 -11.67
C SER A 108 0.17 3.96 -12.19
N ALA A 109 0.99 2.91 -12.16
CA ALA A 109 2.38 2.93 -12.63
C ALA A 109 2.52 3.21 -14.14
N ALA A 110 1.46 3.09 -14.92
CA ALA A 110 1.48 3.38 -16.35
C ALA A 110 2.07 4.77 -16.68
N GLU A 111 1.87 5.75 -15.80
CA GLU A 111 2.28 7.14 -16.03
C GLU A 111 3.73 7.44 -15.59
N PHE A 112 4.25 6.73 -14.59
CA PHE A 112 5.54 7.05 -13.98
C PHE A 112 6.54 5.89 -13.94
N GLU A 113 6.08 4.63 -13.94
CA GLU A 113 6.93 3.44 -13.96
C GLU A 113 6.32 2.30 -14.81
N PRO A 114 6.23 2.47 -16.15
CA PRO A 114 5.62 1.46 -17.03
C PRO A 114 6.30 0.08 -16.97
N SER A 115 7.55 0.05 -16.53
CA SER A 115 8.31 -1.19 -16.34
C SER A 115 7.65 -2.11 -15.30
N LEU A 116 6.96 -1.56 -14.29
CA LEU A 116 6.28 -2.32 -13.26
C LEU A 116 5.14 -3.16 -13.82
N GLN A 117 4.34 -2.60 -14.72
CA GLN A 117 3.26 -3.34 -15.41
C GLN A 117 3.81 -4.53 -16.20
N LYS A 118 4.92 -4.30 -16.91
CA LYS A 118 5.60 -5.34 -17.67
C LYS A 118 6.13 -6.44 -16.74
N GLN A 119 6.80 -6.07 -15.64
CA GLN A 119 7.33 -7.04 -14.67
C GLN A 119 6.24 -7.92 -14.07
N TRP A 120 5.06 -7.38 -13.75
CA TRP A 120 3.94 -8.15 -13.26
C TRP A 120 3.36 -9.08 -14.32
N THR A 121 3.14 -8.60 -15.54
CA THR A 121 2.61 -9.43 -16.63
C THR A 121 3.55 -10.58 -16.98
N GLU A 122 4.85 -10.29 -17.14
CA GLU A 122 5.85 -11.30 -17.43
C GLU A 122 6.02 -12.28 -16.25
N GLY A 123 6.00 -11.75 -15.01
CA GLY A 123 6.13 -12.57 -13.81
C GLY A 123 5.00 -13.57 -13.62
N LEU A 124 3.76 -13.15 -13.81
CA LEU A 124 2.60 -14.05 -13.80
C LEU A 124 2.66 -15.07 -14.95
N GLY A 125 3.17 -14.65 -16.11
CA GLY A 125 3.43 -15.56 -17.24
C GLY A 125 4.42 -16.64 -16.88
N VAL A 126 5.58 -16.27 -16.30
CA VAL A 126 6.61 -17.23 -15.84
C VAL A 126 6.07 -18.18 -14.78
N LEU A 127 5.29 -17.67 -13.81
CA LEU A 127 4.66 -18.48 -12.78
C LEU A 127 3.75 -19.55 -13.39
N ASN A 128 2.89 -19.16 -14.32
CA ASN A 128 1.97 -20.08 -14.99
C ASN A 128 2.70 -21.08 -15.90
N GLU A 129 3.79 -20.66 -16.55
CA GLU A 129 4.64 -21.57 -17.35
C GLU A 129 5.30 -22.64 -16.46
N LEU A 130 5.88 -22.24 -15.33
CA LEU A 130 6.47 -23.16 -14.36
C LEU A 130 5.43 -24.13 -13.79
N SER A 131 4.26 -23.61 -13.44
CA SER A 131 3.12 -24.41 -12.97
C SER A 131 2.64 -25.40 -14.03
N GLY A 132 2.49 -24.94 -15.27
CA GLY A 132 2.10 -25.79 -16.40
C GLY A 132 3.10 -26.91 -16.69
N LYS A 133 4.39 -26.61 -16.65
CA LYS A 133 5.46 -27.61 -16.82
C LYS A 133 5.46 -28.67 -15.72
N LYS A 134 5.22 -28.27 -14.48
CA LYS A 134 5.34 -29.17 -13.32
C LYS A 134 4.04 -29.92 -13.04
N TYR A 135 2.89 -29.29 -13.18
CA TYR A 135 1.58 -29.82 -12.75
C TYR A 135 0.53 -29.89 -13.86
N GLY A 136 0.83 -29.41 -15.07
CA GLY A 136 -0.07 -29.48 -16.22
C GLY A 136 -1.24 -28.50 -16.18
N LYS A 137 -1.22 -27.50 -15.27
CA LYS A 137 -2.33 -26.53 -15.09
C LYS A 137 -1.84 -25.18 -14.57
N PRO A 138 -2.67 -24.10 -14.67
CA PRO A 138 -2.34 -22.79 -14.15
C PRO A 138 -2.11 -22.81 -12.63
N PHE A 139 -1.36 -21.85 -12.13
CA PHE A 139 -1.01 -21.77 -10.69
C PHE A 139 -2.25 -21.74 -9.79
N SER A 140 -3.26 -20.94 -10.13
CA SER A 140 -4.50 -20.81 -9.37
C SER A 140 -5.28 -22.11 -9.18
N ASP A 141 -5.11 -23.08 -10.10
CA ASP A 141 -5.83 -24.35 -10.09
C ASP A 141 -5.09 -25.48 -9.36
N ASN A 142 -3.88 -25.18 -8.88
CA ASN A 142 -3.10 -26.14 -8.11
C ASN A 142 -3.65 -26.31 -6.69
N ARG A 143 -3.32 -27.48 -6.08
CA ARG A 143 -3.58 -27.70 -4.65
C ARG A 143 -2.69 -26.79 -3.81
N PRO A 144 -3.09 -26.43 -2.58
CA PRO A 144 -2.28 -25.59 -1.70
C PRO A 144 -0.83 -26.07 -1.57
N SER A 145 -0.59 -27.36 -1.35
CA SER A 145 0.78 -27.92 -1.25
C SER A 145 1.61 -27.77 -2.51
N GLN A 146 0.98 -27.84 -3.71
CA GLN A 146 1.67 -27.65 -4.98
C GLN A 146 2.06 -26.19 -5.22
N ARG A 147 1.21 -25.24 -4.76
CA ARG A 147 1.49 -23.81 -4.81
C ARG A 147 2.65 -23.47 -3.87
N GLU A 148 2.62 -24.03 -2.67
CA GLU A 148 3.69 -23.85 -1.67
C GLU A 148 5.03 -24.39 -2.17
N GLU A 149 5.04 -25.59 -2.73
CA GLU A 149 6.23 -26.18 -3.32
C GLU A 149 6.81 -25.28 -4.43
N LEU A 150 5.97 -24.80 -5.35
CA LEU A 150 6.41 -23.93 -6.43
C LEU A 150 6.96 -22.59 -5.92
N LEU A 151 6.28 -21.97 -4.97
CA LEU A 151 6.74 -20.70 -4.40
C LEU A 151 8.04 -20.87 -3.63
N THR A 152 8.20 -21.99 -2.91
CA THR A 152 9.45 -22.35 -2.22
C THR A 152 10.60 -22.53 -3.22
N GLU A 153 10.39 -23.22 -4.34
CA GLU A 153 11.40 -23.35 -5.39
C GLU A 153 11.80 -21.98 -5.96
N MET A 154 10.84 -21.10 -6.21
CA MET A 154 11.12 -19.75 -6.70
C MET A 154 11.93 -18.92 -5.70
N SER A 155 11.81 -19.18 -4.40
CA SER A 155 12.51 -18.44 -3.34
C SER A 155 13.95 -18.91 -3.10
N VAL A 156 14.37 -20.06 -3.62
CA VAL A 156 15.69 -20.68 -3.31
C VAL A 156 16.84 -19.73 -3.56
N SER A 157 16.77 -18.90 -4.62
CA SER A 157 17.83 -17.92 -4.93
C SER A 157 17.99 -16.82 -3.86
N GLU A 158 17.05 -16.65 -2.95
CA GLU A 158 17.16 -15.72 -1.82
C GLU A 158 18.15 -16.22 -0.78
N HIS A 159 18.17 -17.54 -0.55
CA HIS A 159 19.05 -18.18 0.43
C HIS A 159 20.41 -18.58 -0.15
N ASP A 160 20.44 -18.96 -1.43
CA ASP A 160 21.66 -19.26 -2.16
C ASP A 160 21.74 -18.50 -3.49
N PRO A 161 22.48 -17.38 -3.54
CA PRO A 161 22.61 -16.57 -4.76
C PRO A 161 23.29 -17.28 -5.95
N LYS A 162 23.91 -18.46 -5.72
CA LYS A 162 24.50 -19.27 -6.78
C LYS A 162 23.43 -20.00 -7.59
N ILE A 163 22.28 -20.26 -6.97
CA ILE A 163 21.15 -20.89 -7.63
C ILE A 163 20.37 -19.81 -8.40
N LYS A 164 20.26 -19.97 -9.72
CA LYS A 164 19.52 -19.05 -10.60
C LYS A 164 18.18 -19.67 -10.95
N HIS A 165 17.11 -19.28 -10.25
CA HIS A 165 15.76 -19.73 -10.57
C HIS A 165 15.02 -18.70 -11.45
N PRO A 166 14.41 -19.09 -12.58
CA PRO A 166 13.76 -18.14 -13.50
C PRO A 166 12.59 -17.36 -12.87
N GLY A 167 11.90 -17.93 -11.90
CA GLY A 167 10.81 -17.29 -11.17
C GLY A 167 11.26 -16.36 -10.05
N PHE A 168 12.54 -16.33 -9.67
CA PHE A 168 13.03 -15.55 -8.55
C PHE A 168 12.83 -14.02 -8.69
N PRO A 169 13.05 -13.40 -9.87
CA PRO A 169 12.78 -11.97 -10.02
C PRO A 169 11.32 -11.60 -9.69
N PHE A 170 10.38 -12.44 -10.12
CA PHE A 170 8.97 -12.23 -9.81
C PHE A 170 8.66 -12.49 -8.33
N TYR A 171 9.20 -13.57 -7.74
CA TYR A 171 9.05 -13.83 -6.30
C TYR A 171 9.52 -12.64 -5.45
N ARG A 172 10.66 -12.05 -5.78
CA ARG A 172 11.20 -10.88 -5.07
C ARG A 172 10.30 -9.65 -5.20
N LEU A 173 9.79 -9.38 -6.41
CA LEU A 173 8.84 -8.30 -6.66
C LEU A 173 7.56 -8.50 -5.85
N LEU A 174 6.95 -9.68 -5.95
CA LEU A 174 5.76 -10.07 -5.20
C LEU A 174 5.96 -9.88 -3.70
N LYS A 175 7.02 -10.44 -3.13
CA LYS A 175 7.34 -10.34 -1.71
C LYS A 175 7.49 -8.88 -1.27
N SER A 176 8.27 -8.09 -2.00
CA SER A 176 8.51 -6.68 -1.70
C SER A 176 7.20 -5.89 -1.66
N MET A 177 6.38 -6.00 -2.71
CA MET A 177 5.12 -5.25 -2.79
C MET A 177 4.07 -5.76 -1.78
N THR A 178 4.07 -7.05 -1.46
CA THR A 178 3.19 -7.61 -0.43
C THR A 178 3.53 -7.05 0.96
N LEU A 179 4.82 -7.04 1.32
CA LEU A 179 5.28 -6.46 2.59
C LEU A 179 4.98 -4.96 2.67
N GLU A 180 5.29 -4.21 1.62
CA GLU A 180 4.99 -2.78 1.54
C GLU A 180 3.48 -2.53 1.75
N ALA A 181 2.63 -3.19 0.96
CA ALA A 181 1.19 -3.03 1.04
C ALA A 181 0.64 -3.38 2.43
N PHE A 182 1.11 -4.48 3.01
CA PHE A 182 0.66 -4.93 4.33
C PHE A 182 1.07 -3.94 5.43
N PHE A 183 2.35 -3.63 5.57
CA PHE A 183 2.86 -2.81 6.66
C PHE A 183 2.54 -1.32 6.53
N THR A 184 2.09 -0.85 5.35
CA THR A 184 1.54 0.50 5.17
C THR A 184 0.01 0.56 5.31
N SER A 185 -0.67 -0.59 5.36
CA SER A 185 -2.10 -0.67 5.61
C SER A 185 -2.44 -0.34 7.07
N LYS A 186 -3.73 -0.01 7.32
CA LYS A 186 -4.24 0.14 8.68
C LYS A 186 -4.05 -1.15 9.49
N VAL A 187 -4.37 -2.29 8.88
CA VAL A 187 -4.26 -3.61 9.51
C VAL A 187 -2.82 -3.91 9.92
N GLY A 188 -1.86 -3.77 9.00
CA GLY A 188 -0.47 -4.05 9.29
C GLY A 188 0.16 -3.03 10.24
N LEU A 189 -0.11 -1.73 10.05
CA LEU A 189 0.53 -0.67 10.83
C LEU A 189 -0.06 -0.53 12.24
N ILE A 190 -1.39 -0.56 12.35
CA ILE A 190 -2.07 -0.28 13.63
C ILE A 190 -2.39 -1.58 14.38
N ASP A 191 -3.02 -2.54 13.68
CA ASP A 191 -3.55 -3.72 14.36
C ASP A 191 -2.44 -4.77 14.61
N PHE A 192 -1.48 -4.92 13.67
CA PHE A 192 -0.37 -5.86 13.78
C PHE A 192 0.86 -5.28 14.50
N LEU A 193 1.34 -4.08 14.09
CA LEU A 193 2.52 -3.43 14.68
C LEU A 193 2.20 -2.57 15.90
N GLU A 194 0.93 -2.38 16.25
CA GLU A 194 0.50 -1.50 17.35
C GLU A 194 1.11 -0.09 17.28
N TYR A 195 1.31 0.44 16.07
CA TYR A 195 1.93 1.74 15.88
C TYR A 195 1.07 2.86 16.47
N LYS A 196 1.64 3.60 17.42
CA LYS A 196 0.95 4.67 18.18
C LYS A 196 1.28 6.09 17.69
N GLY A 197 1.89 6.20 16.52
CA GLY A 197 2.34 7.49 15.98
C GLY A 197 3.79 7.82 16.35
N LEU A 198 4.26 8.96 15.83
CA LEU A 198 5.58 9.48 16.17
C LEU A 198 5.55 10.04 17.60
N THR A 199 6.44 9.53 18.46
CA THR A 199 6.65 10.06 19.80
C THR A 199 8.00 10.78 19.83
N PHE A 200 7.97 12.07 20.17
CA PHE A 200 9.20 12.82 20.40
C PHE A 200 9.66 12.59 21.84
N LEU A 201 10.82 11.98 21.99
CA LEU A 201 11.47 11.84 23.29
C LEU A 201 12.43 13.02 23.48
N THR A 202 12.22 13.81 24.53
CA THR A 202 13.12 14.92 24.89
C THR A 202 14.45 14.39 25.42
N GLU A 203 14.41 13.21 26.04
CA GLU A 203 15.60 12.51 26.53
C GLU A 203 15.54 11.04 26.05
N PHE A 204 16.67 10.50 25.62
CA PHE A 204 16.75 9.10 25.28
C PHE A 204 16.85 8.27 26.58
N PRO A 205 15.88 7.40 26.89
CA PRO A 205 15.85 6.65 28.15
C PRO A 205 16.92 5.58 28.26
N GLY A 206 17.75 5.40 27.25
CA GLY A 206 18.69 4.31 27.14
C GLY A 206 18.04 3.01 26.66
N CYS A 207 18.87 1.98 26.53
CA CYS A 207 18.38 0.63 26.24
C CYS A 207 17.84 -0.02 27.51
N THR A 208 16.59 -0.47 27.50
CA THR A 208 15.95 -1.12 28.65
C THR A 208 16.11 -2.65 28.64
N HIS A 209 16.69 -3.22 27.60
CA HIS A 209 16.92 -4.65 27.49
C HIS A 209 18.10 -5.08 28.37
N PRO A 210 17.94 -6.06 29.28
CA PRO A 210 18.97 -6.48 30.19
C PRO A 210 20.26 -6.91 29.50
N GLU A 211 20.17 -7.54 28.34
CA GLU A 211 21.29 -8.03 27.55
C GLU A 211 22.17 -6.92 26.94
N HIS A 212 21.66 -5.68 26.89
CA HIS A 212 22.38 -4.52 26.36
C HIS A 212 22.88 -3.55 27.43
N GLN A 213 22.71 -3.88 28.70
CA GLN A 213 23.11 -3.02 29.84
C GLN A 213 24.48 -3.38 30.46
N THR A 214 25.30 -4.16 29.75
CA THR A 214 26.65 -4.56 30.17
C THR A 214 27.74 -3.63 29.68
#